data_51fd0e01d40a401e40bf42153f17e680
#
_entry.id   51fd0e01d40a401e40bf42153f17e680
#
_cell.length_a   1.000
_cell.length_b   1.000
_cell.length_c   1.000
_cell.angle_alpha   90.00
_cell.angle_beta   90.00
_cell.angle_gamma   90.00
#
_symmetry.space_group_name_H-M   'P 1'
#
loop_
_entity.id
_entity.type
_entity.pdbx_description
1 polymer ?
#
loop_
_entity_poly.entity_id
_entity_poly.type
_entity_poly.pdbx_seq_one_letter_code
_entity_poly.pdbx_strand_id
1 'polypeptide(L)'
;MGTPDGAPWRSDPAKGARTLVRLQAEPPAWAFADLRLRRYHAADHATVLDLHREGLAQVGLRPGDGVYYDHDFFRMEDIYLRNDGEFIVGEVAGRIVAMGGLRRADLIPGGSARAYGGYAPGSPVLDVVEMVRLRVRPAAQRRGYGAAMVRALEERAGEYGYRVLRADTTELQGPALALYRKFGWKETRREMIGGITNIHIEKPLR
;
A
#
# COMPACT_ATOMS: atom_id res chain seq x y z
N MET A 1 -2.50 -34.71 -16.44
CA MET A 1 -2.63 -33.50 -17.25
C MET A 1 -3.97 -32.87 -16.91
N GLY A 2 -4.00 -31.92 -15.99
CA GLY A 2 -5.17 -31.14 -15.60
C GLY A 2 -4.89 -29.69 -15.90
N THR A 3 -5.64 -29.10 -16.82
CA THR A 3 -5.62 -27.69 -17.17
C THR A 3 -6.10 -26.87 -15.98
N PRO A 4 -5.44 -25.76 -15.63
CA PRO A 4 -6.00 -24.86 -14.63
C PRO A 4 -7.21 -24.14 -15.27
N ASP A 5 -8.35 -24.32 -14.67
CA ASP A 5 -9.62 -23.69 -15.01
C ASP A 5 -9.51 -22.17 -15.03
N GLY A 6 -9.29 -21.61 -16.20
CA GLY A 6 -9.55 -20.23 -16.52
C GLY A 6 -11.07 -20.02 -16.68
N ALA A 7 -11.83 -20.06 -15.60
CA ALA A 7 -13.22 -19.69 -15.67
C ALA A 7 -13.35 -18.26 -16.21
N PRO A 8 -14.10 -18.03 -17.31
CA PRO A 8 -14.31 -16.69 -17.84
C PRO A 8 -14.99 -15.86 -16.74
N TRP A 9 -14.34 -14.74 -16.38
CA TRP A 9 -14.79 -13.80 -15.39
C TRP A 9 -16.23 -13.35 -15.70
N ARG A 10 -17.19 -13.86 -14.94
CA ARG A 10 -18.58 -13.41 -15.03
C ARG A 10 -18.61 -11.96 -14.54
N SER A 11 -19.38 -11.13 -15.20
CA SER A 11 -19.57 -9.72 -14.85
C SER A 11 -19.94 -9.60 -13.37
N ASP A 12 -18.99 -9.09 -12.57
CA ASP A 12 -19.19 -8.85 -11.14
C ASP A 12 -20.24 -7.76 -10.97
N PRO A 13 -21.31 -7.96 -10.19
CA PRO A 13 -22.33 -6.95 -9.94
C PRO A 13 -21.76 -5.68 -9.27
N ALA A 14 -20.59 -5.76 -8.64
CA ALA A 14 -19.88 -4.60 -8.11
C ALA A 14 -19.16 -3.77 -9.20
N LYS A 15 -19.07 -4.27 -10.43
CA LYS A 15 -18.45 -3.54 -11.54
C LYS A 15 -19.28 -2.32 -11.88
N GLY A 16 -18.72 -1.15 -11.59
CA GLY A 16 -19.40 0.15 -11.73
C GLY A 16 -19.80 0.80 -10.42
N ALA A 17 -19.87 0.07 -9.31
CA ALA A 17 -20.10 0.68 -8.01
C ALA A 17 -18.92 1.54 -7.57
N ARG A 18 -19.19 2.80 -7.17
CA ARG A 18 -18.15 3.70 -6.61
C ARG A 18 -17.95 3.51 -5.11
N THR A 19 -18.35 2.37 -4.59
CA THR A 19 -18.09 1.90 -3.23
C THR A 19 -17.17 0.69 -3.31
N LEU A 20 -16.19 0.61 -2.42
CA LEU A 20 -15.35 -0.58 -2.32
C LEU A 20 -16.20 -1.75 -1.82
N VAL A 21 -16.18 -2.84 -2.54
CA VAL A 21 -16.90 -4.07 -2.20
C VAL A 21 -15.88 -5.19 -2.05
N ARG A 22 -15.93 -5.88 -0.91
CA ARG A 22 -15.14 -7.10 -0.71
C ARG A 22 -15.78 -8.26 -1.47
N LEU A 23 -14.97 -9.01 -2.20
CA LEU A 23 -15.36 -10.18 -2.94
C LEU A 23 -15.22 -11.44 -2.09
N GLN A 24 -16.06 -12.44 -2.34
CA GLN A 24 -15.90 -13.77 -1.75
C GLN A 24 -14.79 -14.51 -2.49
N ALA A 25 -13.54 -14.32 -2.03
CA ALA A 25 -12.33 -14.90 -2.61
C ALA A 25 -11.28 -15.16 -1.53
N GLU A 26 -10.48 -16.21 -1.73
CA GLU A 26 -9.29 -16.50 -0.94
C GLU A 26 -8.08 -16.61 -1.89
N PRO A 27 -7.04 -15.78 -1.74
CA PRO A 27 -6.92 -14.67 -0.78
C PRO A 27 -7.94 -13.54 -1.04
N PRO A 28 -8.18 -12.65 -0.03
CA PRO A 28 -9.16 -11.57 -0.14
C PRO A 28 -8.97 -10.69 -1.37
N ALA A 29 -10.07 -10.25 -1.95
CA ALA A 29 -10.11 -9.36 -3.09
C ALA A 29 -11.25 -8.35 -2.93
N TRP A 30 -11.16 -7.23 -3.65
CA TRP A 30 -12.17 -6.17 -3.62
C TRP A 30 -12.45 -5.66 -5.03
N ALA A 31 -13.62 -5.07 -5.23
CA ALA A 31 -13.98 -4.37 -6.43
C ALA A 31 -14.37 -2.92 -6.11
N PHE A 32 -13.98 -2.00 -6.99
CA PHE A 32 -14.37 -0.60 -6.95
C PHE A 32 -14.47 -0.08 -8.39
N ALA A 33 -15.66 0.21 -8.86
CA ALA A 33 -15.92 0.55 -10.27
C ALA A 33 -15.36 -0.54 -11.20
N ASP A 34 -14.41 -0.18 -12.07
CA ASP A 34 -13.72 -1.10 -12.97
C ASP A 34 -12.37 -1.62 -12.40
N LEU A 35 -12.00 -1.19 -11.18
CA LEU A 35 -10.80 -1.62 -10.49
C LEU A 35 -11.08 -2.90 -9.70
N ARG A 36 -10.26 -3.93 -9.89
CA ARG A 36 -10.20 -5.11 -9.04
C ARG A 36 -8.92 -5.05 -8.21
N LEU A 37 -9.05 -5.20 -6.90
CA LEU A 37 -7.92 -5.30 -5.97
C LEU A 37 -7.75 -6.76 -5.57
N ARG A 38 -6.52 -7.23 -5.60
CA ARG A 38 -6.16 -8.59 -5.19
C ARG A 38 -4.76 -8.63 -4.57
N ARG A 39 -4.46 -9.70 -3.88
CA ARG A 39 -3.10 -9.97 -3.40
C ARG A 39 -2.12 -10.05 -4.58
N TYR A 40 -0.93 -9.55 -4.37
CA TYR A 40 0.23 -9.66 -5.26
C TYR A 40 0.62 -11.14 -5.49
N HIS A 41 1.08 -11.42 -6.68
CA HIS A 41 1.73 -12.67 -7.08
C HIS A 41 3.13 -12.40 -7.64
N ALA A 42 4.02 -13.38 -7.57
CA ALA A 42 5.39 -13.20 -8.05
C ALA A 42 5.46 -12.77 -9.54
N ALA A 43 4.49 -13.20 -10.36
CA ALA A 43 4.38 -12.77 -11.75
C ALA A 43 4.12 -11.27 -11.94
N ASP A 44 3.64 -10.57 -10.91
CA ASP A 44 3.37 -9.12 -10.96
C ASP A 44 4.63 -8.27 -10.75
N HIS A 45 5.73 -8.90 -10.32
CA HIS A 45 6.91 -8.21 -9.79
C HIS A 45 7.46 -7.14 -10.73
N ALA A 46 7.68 -7.48 -11.99
CA ALA A 46 8.20 -6.53 -12.97
C ALA A 46 7.29 -5.31 -13.13
N THR A 47 5.97 -5.54 -13.21
CA THR A 47 4.98 -4.45 -13.35
C THR A 47 4.90 -3.59 -12.10
N VAL A 48 5.03 -4.18 -10.92
CA VAL A 48 5.06 -3.45 -9.63
C VAL A 48 6.29 -2.56 -9.55
N LEU A 49 7.47 -3.03 -9.96
CA LEU A 49 8.68 -2.22 -10.03
C LEU A 49 8.55 -1.07 -11.03
N ASP A 50 7.95 -1.30 -12.18
CA ASP A 50 7.72 -0.25 -13.18
C ASP A 50 6.77 0.82 -12.66
N LEU A 51 5.67 0.41 -12.01
CA LEU A 51 4.72 1.33 -11.37
C LEU A 51 5.39 2.15 -10.25
N HIS A 52 6.31 1.53 -9.49
CA HIS A 52 7.09 2.26 -8.49
C HIS A 52 7.96 3.34 -9.12
N ARG A 53 8.72 3.00 -10.17
CA ARG A 53 9.57 3.95 -10.90
C ARG A 53 8.77 5.10 -11.51
N GLU A 54 7.63 4.79 -12.14
CA GLU A 54 6.72 5.80 -12.68
C GLU A 54 6.20 6.76 -11.60
N GLY A 55 5.82 6.22 -10.44
CA GLY A 55 5.33 7.03 -9.33
C GLY A 55 6.39 7.95 -8.71
N LEU A 56 7.65 7.53 -8.67
CA LEU A 56 8.77 8.38 -8.23
C LEU A 56 9.08 9.46 -9.27
N ALA A 57 9.12 9.08 -10.54
CA ALA A 57 9.41 10.01 -11.63
C ALA A 57 8.40 11.19 -11.71
N GLN A 58 7.14 10.97 -11.29
CA GLN A 58 6.14 12.04 -11.21
C GLN A 58 6.54 13.21 -10.30
N VAL A 59 7.34 12.94 -9.30
CA VAL A 59 7.83 13.94 -8.33
C VAL A 59 9.32 14.22 -8.48
N GLY A 60 9.89 13.83 -9.62
CA GLY A 60 11.30 14.09 -9.94
C GLY A 60 12.30 13.19 -9.19
N LEU A 61 11.85 12.09 -8.62
CA LEU A 61 12.67 11.16 -7.85
C LEU A 61 12.94 9.85 -8.60
N ARG A 62 13.95 9.13 -8.15
CA ARG A 62 14.34 7.79 -8.64
C ARG A 62 14.42 6.80 -7.49
N PRO A 63 14.36 5.49 -7.75
CA PRO A 63 14.68 4.47 -6.75
C PRO A 63 16.03 4.74 -6.09
N GLY A 64 16.07 4.70 -4.76
CA GLY A 64 17.26 4.98 -3.97
C GLY A 64 17.50 6.45 -3.62
N ASP A 65 16.73 7.40 -4.15
CA ASP A 65 16.83 8.80 -3.76
C ASP A 65 16.28 9.03 -2.35
N GLY A 66 17.12 9.56 -1.45
CA GLY A 66 16.71 10.07 -0.15
C GLY A 66 16.01 9.07 0.74
N VAL A 67 14.70 9.25 0.89
CA VAL A 67 13.83 8.48 1.79
C VAL A 67 13.40 7.10 1.26
N TYR A 68 13.73 6.76 0.02
CA TYR A 68 13.24 5.55 -0.63
C TYR A 68 14.27 4.43 -0.63
N TYR A 69 14.13 3.52 0.32
CA TYR A 69 14.90 2.29 0.41
C TYR A 69 14.10 1.15 -0.23
N ASP A 70 14.55 0.64 -1.38
CA ASP A 70 13.80 -0.31 -2.20
C ASP A 70 14.15 -1.78 -1.91
N HIS A 71 14.84 -2.06 -0.80
CA HIS A 71 15.24 -3.42 -0.41
C HIS A 71 14.06 -4.37 -0.17
N ASP A 72 12.89 -3.85 0.16
CA ASP A 72 11.67 -4.62 0.38
C ASP A 72 11.16 -5.30 -0.90
N PHE A 73 11.39 -4.73 -2.07
CA PHE A 73 11.02 -5.35 -3.34
C PHE A 73 11.76 -6.66 -3.63
N PHE A 74 12.96 -6.84 -3.10
CA PHE A 74 13.70 -8.11 -3.21
C PHE A 74 13.23 -9.17 -2.21
N ARG A 75 12.35 -8.81 -1.27
CA ARG A 75 11.87 -9.66 -0.18
C ARG A 75 10.35 -9.61 -0.03
N MET A 76 9.63 -9.57 -1.16
CA MET A 76 8.18 -9.40 -1.18
C MET A 76 7.44 -10.46 -0.34
N GLU A 77 7.85 -11.72 -0.44
CA GLU A 77 7.21 -12.79 0.33
C GLU A 77 7.43 -12.63 1.83
N ASP A 78 8.67 -12.35 2.25
CA ASP A 78 9.02 -12.28 3.66
C ASP A 78 8.42 -11.06 4.35
N ILE A 79 8.40 -9.91 3.65
CA ILE A 79 7.97 -8.64 4.24
C ILE A 79 6.46 -8.44 4.15
N TYR A 80 5.85 -8.87 3.04
CA TYR A 80 4.46 -8.53 2.75
C TYR A 80 3.49 -9.72 2.76
N LEU A 81 3.93 -10.94 2.40
CA LEU A 81 3.00 -12.06 2.23
C LEU A 81 3.03 -13.04 3.39
N ARG A 82 4.07 -12.97 4.20
CA ARG A 82 4.22 -13.69 5.48
C ARG A 82 4.20 -12.67 6.62
N ASN A 83 4.14 -13.12 7.85
CA ASN A 83 4.28 -12.28 9.05
C ASN A 83 3.22 -11.17 9.17
N ASP A 84 1.96 -11.48 8.83
CA ASP A 84 0.82 -10.55 8.94
C ASP A 84 1.00 -9.25 8.15
N GLY A 85 1.76 -9.32 7.06
CA GLY A 85 1.86 -8.29 6.05
C GLY A 85 0.87 -8.52 4.89
N GLU A 86 0.75 -7.56 4.00
CA GLU A 86 -0.07 -7.67 2.80
C GLU A 86 0.53 -6.83 1.67
N PHE A 87 0.40 -7.30 0.44
CA PHE A 87 0.66 -6.46 -0.74
C PHE A 87 -0.48 -6.63 -1.74
N ILE A 88 -1.14 -5.52 -2.04
CA ILE A 88 -2.31 -5.48 -2.92
C ILE A 88 -1.92 -4.80 -4.23
N VAL A 89 -2.34 -5.40 -5.34
CA VAL A 89 -2.31 -4.78 -6.67
C VAL A 89 -3.72 -4.49 -7.14
N GLY A 90 -3.89 -3.42 -7.89
CA GLY A 90 -5.15 -3.01 -8.48
C GLY A 90 -5.10 -3.11 -10.00
N GLU A 91 -6.05 -3.84 -10.57
CA GLU A 91 -6.15 -4.13 -12.00
C GLU A 91 -7.35 -3.47 -12.64
N VAL A 92 -7.16 -2.94 -13.84
CA VAL A 92 -8.22 -2.49 -14.75
C VAL A 92 -8.00 -3.18 -16.09
N ALA A 93 -9.00 -3.90 -16.58
CA ALA A 93 -8.90 -4.66 -17.83
C ALA A 93 -7.64 -5.53 -17.92
N GLY A 94 -7.28 -6.23 -16.82
CA GLY A 94 -6.12 -7.12 -16.75
C GLY A 94 -4.76 -6.41 -16.66
N ARG A 95 -4.73 -5.09 -16.50
CA ARG A 95 -3.49 -4.31 -16.35
C ARG A 95 -3.37 -3.76 -14.93
N ILE A 96 -2.24 -3.96 -14.30
CA ILE A 96 -1.96 -3.39 -12.98
C ILE A 96 -1.77 -1.88 -13.13
N VAL A 97 -2.59 -1.14 -12.39
CA VAL A 97 -2.61 0.34 -12.39
C VAL A 97 -2.45 0.95 -11.01
N ALA A 98 -2.52 0.13 -9.96
CA ALA A 98 -2.35 0.57 -8.58
C ALA A 98 -1.62 -0.50 -7.77
N MET A 99 -0.98 -0.08 -6.69
CA MET A 99 -0.36 -0.96 -5.71
C MET A 99 -0.30 -0.32 -4.33
N GLY A 100 -0.14 -1.14 -3.30
CA GLY A 100 0.12 -0.70 -1.93
C GLY A 100 0.36 -1.90 -1.02
N GLY A 101 1.11 -1.70 0.06
CA GLY A 101 1.48 -2.77 0.97
C GLY A 101 1.30 -2.39 2.44
N LEU A 102 1.18 -3.42 3.26
CA LEU A 102 1.27 -3.38 4.72
C LEU A 102 2.50 -4.18 5.13
N ARG A 103 3.36 -3.58 5.93
CA ARG A 103 4.53 -4.27 6.48
C ARG A 103 4.68 -4.00 7.96
N ARG A 104 5.16 -4.96 8.70
CA ARG A 104 5.49 -4.77 10.11
C ARG A 104 6.74 -3.89 10.23
N ALA A 105 6.67 -2.91 11.12
CA ALA A 105 7.76 -1.97 11.35
C ALA A 105 9.03 -2.62 11.94
N ASP A 106 8.87 -3.72 12.67
CA ASP A 106 9.96 -4.45 13.32
C ASP A 106 10.76 -5.37 12.37
N LEU A 107 10.26 -5.64 11.16
CA LEU A 107 10.93 -6.50 10.18
C LEU A 107 11.96 -5.79 9.31
N ILE A 108 12.16 -4.48 9.48
CA ILE A 108 13.05 -3.69 8.66
C ILE A 108 14.39 -3.47 9.39
N PRO A 109 15.51 -4.04 8.91
CA PRO A 109 16.83 -3.76 9.48
C PRO A 109 17.16 -2.27 9.41
N GLY A 110 17.40 -1.65 10.57
CA GLY A 110 17.63 -0.20 10.65
C GLY A 110 16.37 0.65 10.49
N GLY A 111 15.24 -0.01 10.31
CA GLY A 111 13.95 0.62 10.10
C GLY A 111 13.40 1.29 11.34
N SER A 112 12.50 2.10 11.08
CA SER A 112 11.68 3.06 11.75
C SER A 112 11.29 2.86 13.23
N ALA A 113 11.57 1.74 13.88
CA ALA A 113 11.46 1.69 15.34
C ALA A 113 12.33 2.77 16.03
N ARG A 114 13.46 3.15 15.40
CA ARG A 114 14.26 4.32 15.79
C ARG A 114 13.83 5.62 15.09
N ALA A 115 13.39 5.54 13.85
CA ALA A 115 12.99 6.71 13.07
C ALA A 115 11.63 7.28 13.51
N TYR A 116 10.73 6.45 14.02
CA TYR A 116 9.41 6.88 14.49
C TYR A 116 9.35 7.12 16.00
N GLY A 117 10.36 7.80 16.55
CA GLY A 117 10.37 8.41 17.88
C GLY A 117 9.50 7.74 18.94
N GLY A 118 10.07 6.80 19.72
CA GLY A 118 9.58 6.60 21.05
C GLY A 118 8.58 5.47 21.29
N TYR A 119 8.78 4.27 20.73
CA TYR A 119 8.33 3.10 21.49
C TYR A 119 9.39 2.77 22.54
N ALA A 120 8.99 2.88 23.80
CA ALA A 120 9.83 2.38 24.87
C ALA A 120 10.16 0.89 24.63
N PRO A 121 11.37 0.42 24.92
CA PRO A 121 11.67 -1.00 24.91
C PRO A 121 10.62 -1.76 25.73
N GLY A 122 9.85 -2.66 25.10
CA GLY A 122 8.78 -3.40 25.74
C GLY A 122 7.34 -2.96 25.40
N SER A 123 7.13 -1.90 24.64
CA SER A 123 5.81 -1.64 24.08
C SER A 123 5.46 -2.73 23.04
N PRO A 124 4.23 -3.26 23.03
CA PRO A 124 3.84 -4.26 22.05
C PRO A 124 3.87 -3.64 20.65
N VAL A 125 4.97 -3.85 19.93
CA VAL A 125 5.16 -3.45 18.51
C VAL A 125 4.12 -4.15 17.61
N LEU A 126 3.42 -5.15 18.17
CA LEU A 126 2.46 -6.00 17.48
C LEU A 126 1.19 -5.27 16.99
N ASP A 127 0.91 -4.08 17.54
CA ASP A 127 -0.33 -3.35 17.22
C ASP A 127 -0.17 -2.35 16.07
N VAL A 128 1.03 -2.20 15.52
CA VAL A 128 1.34 -1.16 14.53
C VAL A 128 1.84 -1.76 13.22
N VAL A 129 1.25 -1.33 12.13
CA VAL A 129 1.67 -1.70 10.77
C VAL A 129 1.89 -0.46 9.92
N GLU A 130 2.86 -0.52 9.03
CA GLU A 130 3.15 0.54 8.07
C GLU A 130 2.42 0.30 6.75
N MET A 131 1.66 1.30 6.29
CA MET A 131 1.14 1.37 4.93
C MET A 131 2.19 2.03 4.03
N VAL A 132 2.68 1.29 3.06
CA VAL A 132 3.78 1.70 2.19
C VAL A 132 3.46 1.45 0.72
N ARG A 133 4.27 2.01 -0.16
CA ARG A 133 4.23 1.74 -1.60
C ARG A 133 2.90 2.07 -2.27
N LEU A 134 2.06 2.93 -1.66
CA LEU A 134 0.81 3.37 -2.27
C LEU A 134 1.10 4.15 -3.56
N ARG A 135 0.73 3.58 -4.68
CA ARG A 135 0.92 4.17 -6.02
C ARG A 135 -0.30 3.92 -6.89
N VAL A 136 -0.61 4.88 -7.72
CA VAL A 136 -1.57 4.74 -8.82
C VAL A 136 -0.90 5.29 -10.08
N ARG A 137 -0.90 4.49 -11.15
CA ARG A 137 -0.33 4.87 -12.45
C ARG A 137 -0.85 6.24 -12.89
N PRO A 138 -0.01 7.16 -13.37
CA PRO A 138 -0.42 8.53 -13.72
C PRO A 138 -1.70 8.60 -14.58
N ALA A 139 -1.77 7.80 -15.62
CA ALA A 139 -2.92 7.74 -16.52
C ALA A 139 -4.22 7.20 -15.88
N ALA A 140 -4.11 6.56 -14.70
CA ALA A 140 -5.24 6.00 -13.97
C ALA A 140 -5.64 6.81 -12.73
N GLN A 141 -4.93 7.90 -12.44
CA GLN A 141 -5.23 8.77 -11.29
C GLN A 141 -6.57 9.50 -11.44
N ARG A 142 -7.03 10.11 -10.33
CA ARG A 142 -8.29 10.91 -10.25
C ARG A 142 -9.58 10.10 -10.48
N ARG A 143 -9.49 8.79 -10.50
CA ARG A 143 -10.63 7.87 -10.63
C ARG A 143 -11.11 7.27 -9.31
N GLY A 144 -10.48 7.63 -8.18
CA GLY A 144 -10.80 7.09 -6.85
C GLY A 144 -10.00 5.84 -6.47
N TYR A 145 -9.11 5.34 -7.33
CA TYR A 145 -8.37 4.10 -7.10
C TYR A 145 -7.44 4.16 -5.89
N GLY A 146 -6.78 5.30 -5.66
CA GLY A 146 -5.98 5.48 -4.44
C GLY A 146 -6.82 5.38 -3.17
N ALA A 147 -8.04 5.93 -3.19
CA ALA A 147 -8.97 5.83 -2.07
C ALA A 147 -9.45 4.38 -1.84
N ALA A 148 -9.73 3.65 -2.92
CA ALA A 148 -10.09 2.23 -2.84
C ALA A 148 -8.95 1.40 -2.26
N MET A 149 -7.71 1.66 -2.69
CA MET A 149 -6.51 0.98 -2.19
C MET A 149 -6.31 1.23 -0.69
N VAL A 150 -6.40 2.50 -0.23
CA VAL A 150 -6.27 2.83 1.20
C VAL A 150 -7.31 2.08 2.03
N ARG A 151 -8.57 2.04 1.60
CA ARG A 151 -9.63 1.32 2.33
C ARG A 151 -9.38 -0.19 2.40
N ALA A 152 -8.96 -0.81 1.30
CA ALA A 152 -8.64 -2.24 1.29
C ALA A 152 -7.48 -2.57 2.25
N LEU A 153 -6.45 -1.74 2.28
CA LEU A 153 -5.33 -1.89 3.20
C LEU A 153 -5.74 -1.64 4.66
N GLU A 154 -6.58 -0.65 4.93
CA GLU A 154 -7.14 -0.41 6.27
C GLU A 154 -7.97 -1.61 6.76
N GLU A 155 -8.81 -2.17 5.91
CA GLU A 155 -9.59 -3.38 6.21
C GLU A 155 -8.69 -4.57 6.53
N ARG A 156 -7.66 -4.81 5.69
CA ARG A 156 -6.68 -5.88 5.95
C ARG A 156 -5.91 -5.69 7.23
N ALA A 157 -5.47 -4.48 7.54
CA ALA A 157 -4.79 -4.19 8.79
C ALA A 157 -5.68 -4.49 10.00
N GLY A 158 -6.96 -4.15 9.95
CA GLY A 158 -7.93 -4.48 10.99
C GLY A 158 -8.14 -5.99 11.15
N GLU A 159 -8.20 -6.75 10.05
CA GLU A 159 -8.32 -8.22 10.07
C GLU A 159 -7.12 -8.92 10.70
N TYR A 160 -5.91 -8.37 10.52
CA TYR A 160 -4.70 -8.83 11.20
C TYR A 160 -4.60 -8.39 12.67
N GLY A 161 -5.59 -7.60 13.16
CA GLY A 161 -5.63 -7.14 14.55
C GLY A 161 -4.77 -5.92 14.85
N TYR A 162 -4.24 -5.24 13.83
CA TYR A 162 -3.51 -4.00 14.03
C TYR A 162 -4.43 -2.88 14.53
N ARG A 163 -3.92 -2.06 15.44
CA ARG A 163 -4.66 -0.95 16.05
C ARG A 163 -4.25 0.41 15.51
N VAL A 164 -3.07 0.50 14.93
CA VAL A 164 -2.52 1.75 14.39
C VAL A 164 -1.89 1.49 13.03
N LEU A 165 -2.30 2.29 12.05
CA LEU A 165 -1.62 2.42 10.77
C LEU A 165 -0.66 3.59 10.82
N ARG A 166 0.55 3.39 10.32
CA ARG A 166 1.55 4.42 10.04
C ARG A 166 1.82 4.49 8.56
N ALA A 167 2.20 5.65 8.11
CA ALA A 167 2.76 5.84 6.79
C ALA A 167 3.71 7.04 6.81
N ASP A 168 4.57 7.10 5.82
CA ASP A 168 5.33 8.28 5.51
C ASP A 168 5.15 8.68 4.05
N THR A 169 5.29 9.96 3.80
CA THR A 169 5.23 10.54 2.46
C THR A 169 6.09 11.80 2.44
N THR A 170 6.32 12.35 1.28
CA THR A 170 7.10 13.58 1.17
C THR A 170 6.22 14.79 0.88
N GLU A 171 6.72 15.99 1.16
CA GLU A 171 6.05 17.25 0.80
C GLU A 171 5.76 17.36 -0.71
N LEU A 172 6.54 16.63 -1.54
CA LEU A 172 6.37 16.59 -3.00
C LEU A 172 5.10 15.84 -3.43
N GLN A 173 4.52 15.03 -2.54
CA GLN A 173 3.36 14.17 -2.83
C GLN A 173 2.05 14.79 -2.32
N GLY A 174 1.76 16.04 -2.69
CA GLY A 174 0.55 16.77 -2.29
C GLY A 174 -0.76 15.99 -2.45
N PRO A 175 -1.02 15.31 -3.57
CA PRO A 175 -2.22 14.49 -3.74
C PRO A 175 -2.35 13.34 -2.72
N ALA A 176 -1.24 12.70 -2.33
CA ALA A 176 -1.24 11.66 -1.31
C ALA A 176 -1.55 12.25 0.08
N LEU A 177 -0.95 13.38 0.43
CA LEU A 177 -1.25 14.10 1.67
C LEU A 177 -2.73 14.48 1.78
N ALA A 178 -3.32 14.98 0.69
CA ALA A 178 -4.73 15.32 0.65
C ALA A 178 -5.63 14.08 0.84
N LEU A 179 -5.24 12.94 0.23
CA LEU A 179 -5.93 11.67 0.39
C LEU A 179 -5.89 11.20 1.84
N TYR A 180 -4.72 11.16 2.46
CA TYR A 180 -4.56 10.73 3.83
C TYR A 180 -5.36 11.59 4.81
N ARG A 181 -5.33 12.93 4.68
CA ARG A 181 -6.15 13.84 5.50
C ARG A 181 -7.64 13.52 5.37
N LYS A 182 -8.13 13.27 4.15
CA LYS A 182 -9.53 12.89 3.89
C LYS A 182 -9.93 11.59 4.60
N PHE A 183 -8.99 10.67 4.80
CA PHE A 183 -9.19 9.40 5.50
C PHE A 183 -8.94 9.48 7.01
N GLY A 184 -8.74 10.68 7.55
CA GLY A 184 -8.59 10.90 8.99
C GLY A 184 -7.18 10.60 9.54
N TRP A 185 -6.19 10.46 8.65
CA TRP A 185 -4.80 10.36 9.05
C TRP A 185 -4.31 11.69 9.61
N LYS A 186 -3.48 11.63 10.65
CA LYS A 186 -2.92 12.80 11.33
C LYS A 186 -1.42 12.81 11.17
N GLU A 187 -0.87 13.98 10.90
CA GLU A 187 0.56 14.21 10.90
C GLU A 187 1.11 14.13 12.31
N THR A 188 2.21 13.41 12.49
CA THR A 188 2.86 13.22 13.78
C THR A 188 4.24 13.85 13.85
N ARG A 189 4.98 13.85 12.72
CA ARG A 189 6.34 14.38 12.67
C ARG A 189 6.74 14.77 11.25
N ARG A 190 7.67 15.70 11.14
CA ARG A 190 8.44 16.00 9.92
C ARG A 190 9.91 15.86 10.17
N GLU A 191 10.63 15.42 9.17
CA GLU A 191 12.09 15.40 9.18
C GLU A 191 12.66 15.65 7.78
N MET A 192 13.86 16.25 7.74
CA MET A 192 14.58 16.48 6.50
C MET A 192 15.48 15.29 6.18
N ILE A 193 15.28 14.65 5.04
CA ILE A 193 16.10 13.53 4.57
C ILE A 193 16.55 13.84 3.15
N GLY A 194 17.87 13.98 2.93
CA GLY A 194 18.41 14.24 1.59
C GLY A 194 17.88 15.51 0.92
N GLY A 195 17.54 16.55 1.73
CA GLY A 195 16.98 17.80 1.20
C GLY A 195 15.47 17.77 0.93
N ILE A 196 14.79 16.67 1.24
CA ILE A 196 13.34 16.50 1.05
C ILE A 196 12.68 16.38 2.42
N THR A 197 11.58 17.12 2.64
CA THR A 197 10.80 16.98 3.86
C THR A 197 9.97 15.70 3.82
N ASN A 198 10.30 14.74 4.68
CA ASN A 198 9.49 13.55 4.93
C ASN A 198 8.46 13.83 6.02
N ILE A 199 7.23 13.41 5.81
CA ILE A 199 6.07 13.68 6.65
C ILE A 199 5.53 12.34 7.14
N HIS A 200 5.59 12.12 8.45
CA HIS A 200 5.06 10.94 9.12
C HIS A 200 3.62 11.17 9.53
N ILE A 201 2.78 10.20 9.25
CA ILE A 201 1.34 10.24 9.52
C ILE A 201 0.88 8.96 10.18
N GLU A 202 -0.13 9.06 11.01
CA GLU A 202 -0.73 7.92 11.71
C GLU A 202 -2.26 7.98 11.67
N LYS A 203 -2.86 6.78 11.74
CA LYS A 203 -4.29 6.60 11.87
C LYS A 203 -4.60 5.46 12.84
N PRO A 204 -5.33 5.69 13.95
CA PRO A 204 -5.87 4.61 14.75
C PRO A 204 -6.94 3.85 13.97
N LEU A 205 -6.90 2.53 14.03
CA LEU A 205 -7.95 1.63 13.57
C LEU A 205 -8.95 1.40 14.70
N ARG A 206 -10.22 1.32 14.35
CA ARG A 206 -11.31 1.06 15.31
C ARG A 206 -11.66 -0.41 15.36
#